data_efc445584097539f77c8c3c119b0f14a
#
_entry.id   efc445584097539f77c8c3c119b0f14a
#
_cell.length_a   1.000
_cell.length_b   1.000
_cell.length_c   1.000
_cell.angle_alpha   90.00
_cell.angle_beta   90.00
_cell.angle_gamma   90.00
#
_symmetry.space_group_name_H-M   'P 1'
#
loop_
_entity.id
_entity.type
_entity.pdbx_description
1 polymer ?
#
loop_
_entity_poly.entity_id
_entity_poly.type
_entity_poly.pdbx_seq_one_letter_code
_entity_poly.pdbx_strand_id
1 'polypeptide(L)'
;MNRLYTFFVGACVAAASCFSSHAQVRERMVVYPKGASPVGYWVDHTDSVMFLTDMPDLNASLKITEPATPTVGGMHLEFDFGLDVKKARVAFPEQFQFRGGIDGMTQDQLMDAFSRMESHWVTPNGPKMEFNLTGLQQGYSYYAIFYGQDEYGCPGEVKYVPFEVPKAALVGNPKVKVEFTNIGSTSLKIKFTPNDDVLGYFYLVMPVDDPNREMLMQMMGIPDLKHYVTIFGVDFDTKKPHVGEEEKEIKDLASGTEHGVYLVVVDKNGQYSEVSDSDKATTKVLGTDKKAHITLTLKEKTANSAKFVCKPDENTTVYRVAVLEKAKYNREVVENAFKETPDEDMNLPLFAEEKTLNANGLTPNTEHIVVAMPRNLKKEWGDLVTLEFKTDEGAAPGSALKLEVVGGGKIFVAPTATPLELTSAKVSLELTK
;
A
#
# COMPACT_ATOMS: atom_id res chain seq x y z
N MET A 1 -23.29 41.94 17.54
CA MET A 1 -23.83 41.26 18.74
C MET A 1 -22.72 40.36 19.29
N ASN A 2 -22.07 40.87 20.32
CA ASN A 2 -20.93 40.21 20.97
C ASN A 2 -21.41 39.00 21.76
N ARG A 3 -20.85 37.80 21.47
CA ARG A 3 -20.95 36.68 22.38
C ARG A 3 -19.65 36.55 23.15
N LEU A 4 -19.67 36.97 24.38
CA LEU A 4 -18.68 36.70 25.42
C LEU A 4 -18.71 35.17 25.69
N TYR A 5 -17.58 34.50 25.50
CA TYR A 5 -17.39 33.17 26.06
C TYR A 5 -16.74 33.29 27.41
N THR A 6 -17.52 33.05 28.44
CA THR A 6 -17.07 32.99 29.84
C THR A 6 -16.40 31.65 30.07
N PHE A 7 -15.09 31.64 30.25
CA PHE A 7 -14.38 30.47 30.77
C PHE A 7 -14.47 30.45 32.29
N PHE A 8 -15.12 29.41 32.83
CA PHE A 8 -15.07 29.11 34.25
C PHE A 8 -13.75 28.40 34.56
N VAL A 9 -12.80 29.08 35.17
CA VAL A 9 -11.67 28.46 35.87
C VAL A 9 -12.07 28.35 37.34
N GLY A 10 -12.50 27.15 37.72
CA GLY A 10 -12.77 26.84 39.15
C GLY A 10 -11.44 26.57 39.87
N ALA A 11 -10.87 27.58 40.47
CA ALA A 11 -9.76 27.39 41.43
C ALA A 11 -10.38 26.96 42.78
N CYS A 12 -10.31 25.68 43.12
CA CYS A 12 -10.53 25.23 44.51
C CYS A 12 -9.21 25.31 45.25
N VAL A 13 -9.02 26.39 46.02
CA VAL A 13 -8.01 26.44 47.06
C VAL A 13 -8.68 25.89 48.34
N ALA A 14 -8.33 24.69 48.76
CA ALA A 14 -8.64 24.15 50.07
C ALA A 14 -7.36 24.09 50.89
N ALA A 15 -7.24 24.98 51.83
CA ALA A 15 -6.26 24.90 52.90
C ALA A 15 -6.72 23.85 53.93
N ALA A 16 -5.95 22.78 54.08
CA ALA A 16 -6.05 21.88 55.23
C ALA A 16 -4.64 21.59 55.76
N SER A 17 -4.42 22.04 56.97
CA SER A 17 -3.23 21.81 57.79
C SER A 17 -3.25 20.45 58.47
N CYS A 18 -2.06 19.78 58.50
CA CYS A 18 -1.56 18.82 59.48
C CYS A 18 -2.15 17.36 59.48
N PHE A 19 -1.37 16.37 59.07
CA PHE A 19 -0.51 15.50 59.84
C PHE A 19 0.13 14.43 58.93
N SER A 20 1.41 14.39 59.03
CA SER A 20 2.41 13.37 58.73
C SER A 20 1.97 11.99 58.20
N SER A 21 2.20 11.78 56.96
CA SER A 21 2.99 10.76 56.27
C SER A 21 2.97 11.11 54.78
N HIS A 22 4.11 11.54 54.24
CA HIS A 22 4.14 12.30 52.98
C HIS A 22 4.06 11.37 51.77
N ALA A 23 2.86 11.05 51.36
CA ALA A 23 2.64 10.89 49.92
C ALA A 23 2.53 12.32 49.35
N GLN A 24 3.58 12.79 48.71
CA GLN A 24 3.58 14.10 48.02
C GLN A 24 2.48 14.04 46.97
N VAL A 25 1.32 14.67 47.23
CA VAL A 25 0.25 14.85 46.23
C VAL A 25 0.80 15.79 45.17
N ARG A 26 1.25 15.25 44.06
CA ARG A 26 1.67 16.04 42.91
C ARG A 26 0.44 16.57 42.18
N GLU A 27 0.32 17.86 42.11
CA GLU A 27 -0.72 18.49 41.29
C GLU A 27 -0.36 18.40 39.78
N ARG A 28 -1.37 18.21 38.95
CA ARG A 28 -1.23 18.18 37.49
C ARG A 28 -2.26 19.09 36.83
N MET A 29 -1.83 19.82 35.84
CA MET A 29 -2.69 20.55 34.91
C MET A 29 -3.00 19.59 33.75
N VAL A 30 -4.26 19.47 33.36
CA VAL A 30 -4.67 18.69 32.20
C VAL A 30 -5.31 19.63 31.18
N VAL A 31 -4.74 19.69 29.99
CA VAL A 31 -5.29 20.44 28.87
C VAL A 31 -6.06 19.47 28.00
N TYR A 32 -7.30 19.82 27.66
CA TYR A 32 -8.17 19.06 26.76
C TYR A 32 -8.23 19.77 25.41
N PRO A 33 -7.35 19.44 24.46
CA PRO A 33 -7.40 20.02 23.13
C PRO A 33 -8.68 19.59 22.40
N LYS A 34 -9.26 20.47 21.59
CA LYS A 34 -10.41 20.10 20.75
C LYS A 34 -9.97 19.06 19.69
N GLY A 35 -10.61 17.89 19.70
CA GLY A 35 -10.32 16.85 18.72
C GLY A 35 -9.03 16.03 18.94
N ALA A 36 -8.36 16.20 20.08
CA ALA A 36 -7.15 15.46 20.44
C ALA A 36 -7.23 14.86 21.83
N SER A 37 -6.31 13.95 22.15
CA SER A 37 -6.22 13.36 23.50
C SER A 37 -5.78 14.39 24.53
N PRO A 38 -6.27 14.30 25.78
CA PRO A 38 -5.82 15.18 26.84
C PRO A 38 -4.31 15.08 27.10
N VAL A 39 -3.66 16.21 27.38
CA VAL A 39 -2.24 16.28 27.73
C VAL A 39 -2.10 16.78 29.16
N GLY A 40 -1.38 16.03 29.98
CA GLY A 40 -1.13 16.36 31.38
C GLY A 40 0.24 16.95 31.60
N TYR A 41 0.33 17.98 32.42
CA TYR A 41 1.57 18.63 32.87
C TYR A 41 1.65 18.60 34.40
N TRP A 42 2.80 18.29 34.97
CA TRP A 42 3.03 18.39 36.39
C TRP A 42 3.23 19.85 36.76
N VAL A 43 2.46 20.32 37.75
CA VAL A 43 2.50 21.74 38.18
C VAL A 43 3.86 22.12 38.74
N ASP A 44 4.53 21.18 39.44
CA ASP A 44 5.88 21.33 39.98
C ASP A 44 6.99 21.41 38.90
N HIS A 45 6.66 21.05 37.66
CA HIS A 45 7.54 21.18 36.49
C HIS A 45 7.11 22.28 35.51
N THR A 46 6.16 23.13 35.94
CA THR A 46 5.59 24.19 35.11
C THR A 46 5.88 25.52 35.79
N ASP A 47 6.78 26.32 35.21
CA ASP A 47 7.14 27.63 35.80
C ASP A 47 6.01 28.64 35.71
N SER A 48 5.29 28.67 34.59
CA SER A 48 4.15 29.55 34.38
C SER A 48 3.20 29.06 33.33
N VAL A 49 1.95 29.49 33.39
CA VAL A 49 0.94 29.32 32.33
C VAL A 49 0.54 30.69 31.86
N MET A 50 0.70 30.99 30.59
CA MET A 50 0.38 32.26 29.99
C MET A 50 -0.70 32.09 28.92
N PHE A 51 -1.68 32.98 28.90
CA PHE A 51 -2.68 33.07 27.84
C PHE A 51 -2.37 34.34 27.03
N LEU A 52 -1.90 34.14 25.81
CA LEU A 52 -1.62 35.22 24.88
C LEU A 52 -2.88 35.56 24.09
N THR A 53 -3.14 36.85 23.92
CA THR A 53 -4.31 37.38 23.17
C THR A 53 -3.91 38.05 21.87
N ASP A 54 -2.61 38.13 21.57
CA ASP A 54 -2.09 38.58 20.30
C ASP A 54 -2.40 37.57 19.16
N MET A 55 -2.50 38.11 17.98
CA MET A 55 -2.71 37.33 16.75
C MET A 55 -1.40 37.31 15.96
N PRO A 56 -0.58 36.25 16.11
CA PRO A 56 0.70 36.20 15.41
C PRO A 56 0.46 36.08 13.87
N ASP A 57 1.33 36.74 13.12
CA ASP A 57 1.37 36.61 11.67
C ASP A 57 2.08 35.30 11.26
N LEU A 58 1.32 34.22 11.23
CA LEU A 58 1.78 32.89 10.85
C LEU A 58 1.58 32.58 9.35
N ASN A 59 1.25 33.59 8.55
CA ASN A 59 1.08 33.41 7.13
C ASN A 59 2.38 32.88 6.51
N ALA A 60 2.21 31.95 5.57
CA ALA A 60 3.24 31.54 4.66
C ALA A 60 2.66 31.49 3.25
N SER A 61 3.44 31.90 2.28
CA SER A 61 3.09 31.70 0.87
C SER A 61 4.27 31.03 0.16
N LEU A 62 3.97 30.30 -0.89
CA LEU A 62 4.94 29.55 -1.66
C LEU A 62 4.70 29.78 -3.15
N LYS A 63 5.75 30.18 -3.86
CA LYS A 63 5.80 30.20 -5.29
C LYS A 63 6.74 29.10 -5.76
N ILE A 64 6.31 28.32 -6.76
CA ILE A 64 7.08 27.23 -7.34
C ILE A 64 7.33 27.52 -8.80
N THR A 65 8.60 27.39 -9.22
CA THR A 65 9.04 27.63 -10.60
C THR A 65 10.03 26.56 -11.02
N GLU A 66 10.32 26.49 -12.29
CA GLU A 66 11.44 25.70 -12.76
C GLU A 66 12.75 26.30 -12.25
N PRO A 67 13.77 25.48 -11.91
CA PRO A 67 15.05 25.99 -11.48
C PRO A 67 15.79 26.69 -12.63
N ALA A 68 16.53 27.74 -12.32
CA ALA A 68 17.32 28.49 -13.30
C ALA A 68 18.32 27.60 -14.06
N THR A 69 18.85 26.59 -13.39
CA THR A 69 19.62 25.50 -14.02
C THR A 69 18.75 24.25 -13.98
N PRO A 70 18.32 23.73 -15.17
CA PRO A 70 17.47 22.54 -15.21
C PRO A 70 18.11 21.37 -14.47
N THR A 71 17.39 20.83 -13.49
CA THR A 71 17.78 19.63 -12.73
C THR A 71 16.66 18.61 -12.87
N VAL A 72 17.02 17.37 -13.13
CA VAL A 72 16.05 16.28 -13.27
C VAL A 72 15.21 16.15 -12.00
N GLY A 73 13.88 16.26 -12.14
CA GLY A 73 12.96 16.24 -10.99
C GLY A 73 13.18 17.41 -10.03
N GLY A 74 13.77 18.50 -10.49
CA GLY A 74 14.03 19.67 -9.68
C GLY A 74 12.97 20.76 -9.85
N MET A 75 12.68 21.48 -8.77
CA MET A 75 11.83 22.66 -8.75
C MET A 75 12.46 23.72 -7.87
N HIS A 76 12.26 24.99 -8.22
CA HIS A 76 12.69 26.11 -7.40
C HIS A 76 11.51 26.64 -6.58
N LEU A 77 11.72 26.80 -5.27
CA LEU A 77 10.73 27.23 -4.29
C LEU A 77 11.11 28.56 -3.69
N GLU A 78 10.21 29.53 -3.74
CA GLU A 78 10.33 30.82 -3.08
C GLU A 78 9.27 30.89 -1.96
N PHE A 79 9.70 30.82 -0.71
CA PHE A 79 8.83 31.04 0.46
C PHE A 79 8.84 32.52 0.87
N ASP A 80 7.66 33.03 1.19
CA ASP A 80 7.45 34.31 1.89
C ASP A 80 6.72 34.00 3.21
N PHE A 81 7.38 34.33 4.33
CA PHE A 81 6.89 33.98 5.66
C PHE A 81 6.35 35.22 6.39
N GLY A 82 5.27 35.04 7.15
CA GLY A 82 4.83 36.03 8.13
C GLY A 82 5.89 36.29 9.18
N LEU A 83 5.79 37.46 9.83
CA LEU A 83 6.83 37.96 10.75
C LEU A 83 7.05 37.07 11.98
N ASP A 84 6.00 36.35 12.40
CA ASP A 84 6.04 35.53 13.62
C ASP A 84 6.32 34.07 13.34
N VAL A 85 6.52 33.68 12.06
CA VAL A 85 6.86 32.29 11.69
C VAL A 85 8.29 31.98 12.12
N LYS A 86 8.45 31.04 13.07
CA LYS A 86 9.75 30.56 13.56
C LYS A 86 10.16 29.24 12.91
N LYS A 87 9.16 28.44 12.48
CA LYS A 87 9.35 27.20 11.72
C LYS A 87 8.24 27.08 10.69
N ALA A 88 8.55 26.48 9.56
CA ALA A 88 7.53 26.05 8.62
C ALA A 88 7.69 24.56 8.37
N ARG A 89 6.60 23.88 8.09
CA ARG A 89 6.60 22.46 7.72
C ARG A 89 6.07 22.36 6.30
N VAL A 90 6.73 21.54 5.46
CA VAL A 90 6.35 21.35 4.07
C VAL A 90 6.41 19.88 3.68
N ALA A 91 5.45 19.43 2.86
CA ALA A 91 5.39 18.11 2.26
C ALA A 91 5.07 18.22 0.76
N PHE A 92 5.50 17.23 -0.01
CA PHE A 92 5.34 17.18 -1.47
C PHE A 92 4.69 15.86 -1.92
N PRO A 93 3.46 15.58 -1.50
CA PRO A 93 2.74 14.38 -1.96
C PRO A 93 2.32 14.50 -3.41
N GLU A 94 2.26 13.37 -4.11
CA GLU A 94 1.63 13.30 -5.43
C GLU A 94 0.12 13.55 -5.34
N GLN A 95 -0.45 14.24 -6.34
CA GLN A 95 -1.87 14.64 -6.31
C GLN A 95 -2.82 13.45 -6.23
N PHE A 96 -2.48 12.31 -6.84
CA PHE A 96 -3.35 11.14 -6.84
C PHE A 96 -3.56 10.53 -5.44
N GLN A 97 -2.68 10.82 -4.47
CA GLN A 97 -2.83 10.36 -3.07
C GLN A 97 -4.06 10.98 -2.38
N PHE A 98 -4.55 12.10 -2.90
CA PHE A 98 -5.78 12.75 -2.42
C PHE A 98 -6.98 12.31 -3.27
N ARG A 99 -7.58 11.19 -2.91
CA ARG A 99 -8.79 10.69 -3.59
C ARG A 99 -9.92 11.72 -3.49
N GLY A 100 -10.42 12.17 -4.64
CA GLY A 100 -11.45 13.22 -4.69
C GLY A 100 -10.91 14.65 -4.63
N GLY A 101 -9.58 14.83 -4.64
CA GLY A 101 -8.92 16.13 -4.60
C GLY A 101 -8.75 16.69 -3.18
N ILE A 102 -7.90 17.69 -3.07
CA ILE A 102 -7.63 18.42 -1.81
C ILE A 102 -8.61 19.60 -1.65
N ASP A 103 -9.21 20.04 -2.75
CA ASP A 103 -10.16 21.15 -2.77
C ASP A 103 -11.42 20.80 -1.97
N GLY A 104 -11.79 21.66 -1.03
CA GLY A 104 -12.94 21.46 -0.17
C GLY A 104 -12.66 20.71 1.14
N MET A 105 -11.42 20.28 1.39
CA MET A 105 -11.01 19.80 2.73
C MET A 105 -11.01 20.96 3.72
N THR A 106 -11.49 20.69 4.95
CA THR A 106 -11.39 21.65 6.04
C THR A 106 -9.94 21.74 6.54
N GLN A 107 -9.59 22.80 7.29
CA GLN A 107 -8.28 22.96 7.89
C GLN A 107 -7.91 21.79 8.81
N ASP A 108 -8.87 21.25 9.58
CA ASP A 108 -8.66 20.10 10.44
C ASP A 108 -8.34 18.84 9.62
N GLN A 109 -9.02 18.63 8.48
CA GLN A 109 -8.76 17.51 7.56
C GLN A 109 -7.41 17.64 6.87
N LEU A 110 -7.04 18.84 6.45
CA LEU A 110 -5.73 19.13 5.86
C LEU A 110 -4.60 18.87 6.87
N MET A 111 -4.76 19.34 8.11
CA MET A 111 -3.77 19.13 9.16
C MET A 111 -3.64 17.65 9.54
N ASP A 112 -4.75 16.92 9.63
CA ASP A 112 -4.73 15.46 9.89
C ASP A 112 -4.03 14.70 8.74
N ALA A 113 -4.38 14.99 7.49
CA ALA A 113 -3.72 14.41 6.32
C ALA A 113 -2.22 14.72 6.32
N PHE A 114 -1.86 15.98 6.54
CA PHE A 114 -0.47 16.45 6.59
C PHE A 114 0.35 15.77 7.71
N SER A 115 -0.27 15.50 8.86
CA SER A 115 0.40 14.86 10.00
C SER A 115 0.94 13.47 9.70
N ARG A 116 0.33 12.79 8.73
CA ARG A 116 0.65 11.41 8.29
C ARG A 116 1.64 11.35 7.14
N MET A 117 2.02 12.51 6.57
CA MET A 117 2.92 12.58 5.41
C MET A 117 4.36 12.73 5.86
N GLU A 118 5.28 12.22 5.03
CA GLU A 118 6.68 12.62 5.12
C GLU A 118 6.80 14.11 4.82
N SER A 119 7.49 14.82 5.67
CA SER A 119 7.54 16.28 5.61
C SER A 119 8.86 16.82 6.16
N HIS A 120 9.21 18.01 5.69
CA HIS A 120 10.45 18.67 6.02
C HIS A 120 10.19 19.92 6.87
N TRP A 121 11.06 20.15 7.84
CA TRP A 121 11.07 21.37 8.62
C TRP A 121 12.00 22.41 7.99
N VAL A 122 11.50 23.61 7.83
CA VAL A 122 12.24 24.78 7.36
C VAL A 122 12.27 25.79 8.49
N THR A 123 13.47 26.27 8.85
CA THR A 123 13.64 27.35 9.83
C THR A 123 13.93 28.62 9.07
N PRO A 124 13.01 29.60 9.06
CA PRO A 124 13.24 30.89 8.40
C PRO A 124 14.48 31.62 8.97
N ASN A 125 15.31 32.12 8.07
CA ASN A 125 16.42 33.03 8.43
C ASN A 125 16.14 34.47 7.99
N GLY A 126 14.89 34.75 7.60
CA GLY A 126 14.38 36.04 7.13
C GLY A 126 12.95 35.86 6.60
N PRO A 127 12.31 36.96 6.16
CA PRO A 127 10.93 36.89 5.63
C PRO A 127 10.83 36.13 4.31
N LYS A 128 11.91 35.96 3.56
CA LYS A 128 11.97 35.25 2.31
C LYS A 128 13.09 34.23 2.30
N MET A 129 12.81 33.06 1.77
CA MET A 129 13.79 31.99 1.57
C MET A 129 13.57 31.29 0.24
N GLU A 130 14.66 30.86 -0.37
CA GLU A 130 14.66 30.14 -1.62
C GLU A 130 15.30 28.77 -1.42
N PHE A 131 14.71 27.75 -2.05
CA PHE A 131 15.18 26.37 -1.99
C PHE A 131 15.13 25.74 -3.37
N ASN A 132 16.03 24.80 -3.63
CA ASN A 132 15.88 23.87 -4.74
C ASN A 132 15.37 22.54 -4.19
N LEU A 133 14.21 22.13 -4.69
CA LEU A 133 13.63 20.82 -4.45
C LEU A 133 14.17 19.85 -5.51
N THR A 134 14.60 18.68 -5.12
CA THR A 134 15.09 17.63 -6.02
C THR A 134 14.52 16.27 -5.65
N GLY A 135 14.60 15.30 -6.56
CA GLY A 135 14.16 13.93 -6.32
C GLY A 135 12.68 13.65 -6.65
N LEU A 136 11.99 14.62 -7.24
CA LEU A 136 10.62 14.42 -7.75
C LEU A 136 10.62 13.65 -9.07
N GLN A 137 9.53 12.94 -9.34
CA GLN A 137 9.35 12.25 -10.61
C GLN A 137 8.90 13.22 -11.69
N GLN A 138 9.54 13.19 -12.84
CA GLN A 138 9.21 14.05 -13.97
C GLN A 138 7.87 13.67 -14.61
N GLY A 139 7.13 14.69 -15.00
CA GLY A 139 5.81 14.56 -15.62
C GLY A 139 4.72 14.10 -14.62
N TYR A 140 5.02 14.15 -13.31
CA TYR A 140 4.05 13.87 -12.27
C TYR A 140 3.54 15.16 -11.63
N SER A 141 2.32 15.10 -11.14
CA SER A 141 1.65 16.24 -10.49
C SER A 141 1.69 16.09 -8.98
N TYR A 142 2.10 17.14 -8.30
CA TYR A 142 2.29 17.20 -6.86
C TYR A 142 1.47 18.33 -6.22
N TYR A 143 1.28 18.22 -4.91
CA TYR A 143 0.96 19.35 -4.06
C TYR A 143 2.19 19.70 -3.21
N ALA A 144 2.49 20.99 -3.09
CA ALA A 144 3.29 21.48 -1.97
C ALA A 144 2.30 21.89 -0.86
N ILE A 145 2.27 21.14 0.24
CA ILE A 145 1.40 21.41 1.38
C ILE A 145 2.28 21.94 2.51
N PHE A 146 1.92 23.07 3.10
CA PHE A 146 2.77 23.74 4.09
C PHE A 146 1.97 24.58 5.08
N TYR A 147 2.59 24.85 6.23
CA TYR A 147 2.12 25.82 7.23
C TYR A 147 3.29 26.39 8.04
N GLY A 148 3.11 27.59 8.58
CA GLY A 148 4.03 28.20 9.54
C GLY A 148 3.68 27.86 10.98
N GLN A 149 4.67 27.93 11.89
CA GLN A 149 4.50 27.83 13.34
C GLN A 149 5.21 29.00 14.02
N ASP A 150 4.63 29.46 15.13
CA ASP A 150 5.28 30.42 16.04
C ASP A 150 6.37 29.80 16.94
N GLU A 151 6.90 30.57 17.85
CA GLU A 151 7.89 30.11 18.83
C GLU A 151 7.33 29.10 19.84
N TYR A 152 6.01 29.06 20.03
CA TYR A 152 5.32 28.15 20.95
C TYR A 152 4.86 26.87 20.25
N GLY A 153 5.04 26.76 18.93
CA GLY A 153 4.62 25.61 18.13
C GLY A 153 3.16 25.65 17.70
N CYS A 154 2.48 26.78 17.87
CA CYS A 154 1.12 26.98 17.38
C CYS A 154 1.12 27.03 15.85
N PRO A 155 0.37 26.17 15.14
CA PRO A 155 0.33 26.16 13.69
C PRO A 155 -0.58 27.24 13.13
N GLY A 156 -0.16 27.88 12.06
CA GLY A 156 -1.02 28.66 11.18
C GLY A 156 -1.89 27.76 10.29
N GLU A 157 -2.57 28.38 9.33
CA GLU A 157 -3.38 27.65 8.36
C GLU A 157 -2.51 26.79 7.44
N VAL A 158 -2.98 25.57 7.19
CA VAL A 158 -2.40 24.68 6.16
C VAL A 158 -2.79 25.21 4.78
N LYS A 159 -1.80 25.43 3.94
CA LYS A 159 -1.96 25.86 2.56
C LYS A 159 -1.39 24.84 1.62
N TYR A 160 -1.80 24.88 0.35
CA TYR A 160 -1.25 24.03 -0.69
C TYR A 160 -1.14 24.78 -2.03
N VAL A 161 -0.17 24.34 -2.82
CA VAL A 161 0.06 24.81 -4.19
C VAL A 161 0.20 23.58 -5.08
N PRO A 162 -0.68 23.40 -6.07
CA PRO A 162 -0.51 22.35 -7.08
C PRO A 162 0.62 22.73 -8.03
N PHE A 163 1.42 21.75 -8.45
CA PHE A 163 2.43 21.93 -9.47
C PHE A 163 2.70 20.62 -10.21
N GLU A 164 3.26 20.73 -11.41
CA GLU A 164 3.72 19.60 -12.23
C GLU A 164 5.22 19.71 -12.44
N VAL A 165 5.91 18.57 -12.32
CA VAL A 165 7.34 18.50 -12.60
C VAL A 165 7.52 18.32 -14.10
N PRO A 166 8.25 19.22 -14.81
CA PRO A 166 8.41 19.16 -16.24
C PRO A 166 9.02 17.83 -16.71
N LYS A 167 8.51 17.31 -17.83
CA LYS A 167 9.13 16.17 -18.52
C LYS A 167 10.39 16.62 -19.22
N ALA A 168 11.50 15.92 -19.03
CA ALA A 168 12.69 16.09 -19.83
C ALA A 168 12.90 14.87 -20.75
N ALA A 169 13.69 15.03 -21.81
CA ALA A 169 14.07 13.93 -22.66
C ALA A 169 14.97 12.94 -21.89
N LEU A 170 14.81 11.65 -22.15
CA LEU A 170 15.69 10.62 -21.59
C LEU A 170 17.14 10.86 -22.05
N VAL A 171 18.08 10.62 -21.16
CA VAL A 171 19.51 10.68 -21.47
C VAL A 171 19.98 9.33 -22.00
N GLY A 172 20.63 9.33 -23.15
CA GLY A 172 21.03 8.12 -23.85
C GLY A 172 19.84 7.42 -24.53
N ASN A 173 19.90 6.11 -24.60
CA ASN A 173 18.84 5.26 -25.15
C ASN A 173 18.59 4.07 -24.17
N PRO A 174 18.05 4.34 -22.97
CA PRO A 174 17.88 3.30 -21.96
C PRO A 174 16.89 2.26 -22.45
N LYS A 175 17.33 0.99 -22.48
CA LYS A 175 16.52 -0.15 -22.92
C LYS A 175 16.82 -1.37 -22.07
N VAL A 176 15.77 -2.14 -21.78
CA VAL A 176 15.85 -3.46 -21.19
C VAL A 176 15.37 -4.46 -22.24
N LYS A 177 16.23 -5.39 -22.63
CA LYS A 177 15.85 -6.52 -23.48
C LYS A 177 15.10 -7.53 -22.64
N VAL A 178 13.95 -7.97 -23.11
CA VAL A 178 13.10 -8.99 -22.47
C VAL A 178 13.17 -10.27 -23.31
N GLU A 179 13.47 -11.40 -22.67
CA GLU A 179 13.53 -12.71 -23.33
C GLU A 179 12.73 -13.74 -22.51
N PHE A 180 11.77 -14.40 -23.13
CA PHE A 180 11.04 -15.52 -22.53
C PHE A 180 11.87 -16.79 -22.66
N THR A 181 12.54 -17.21 -21.59
CA THR A 181 13.43 -18.38 -21.59
C THR A 181 12.68 -19.68 -21.37
N ASN A 182 11.50 -19.62 -20.73
CA ASN A 182 10.57 -20.75 -20.64
C ASN A 182 9.12 -20.27 -20.56
N ILE A 183 8.23 -20.97 -21.27
CA ILE A 183 6.80 -20.72 -21.28
C ILE A 183 6.10 -21.98 -20.75
N GLY A 184 5.61 -21.90 -19.53
CA GLY A 184 4.79 -22.93 -18.87
C GLY A 184 3.30 -22.75 -19.11
N SER A 185 2.49 -23.55 -18.45
CA SER A 185 1.02 -23.41 -18.48
C SER A 185 0.53 -22.33 -17.52
N THR A 186 1.21 -22.15 -16.39
CA THR A 186 0.86 -21.15 -15.37
C THR A 186 2.08 -20.33 -14.94
N SER A 187 3.16 -20.38 -15.71
CA SER A 187 4.37 -19.61 -15.42
C SER A 187 5.08 -19.16 -16.69
N LEU A 188 5.80 -18.04 -16.56
CA LEU A 188 6.73 -17.52 -17.56
C LEU A 188 8.07 -17.29 -16.87
N LYS A 189 9.15 -17.82 -17.48
CA LYS A 189 10.50 -17.51 -17.06
C LYS A 189 11.07 -16.45 -17.99
N ILE A 190 11.43 -15.30 -17.43
CA ILE A 190 11.75 -14.10 -18.18
C ILE A 190 13.14 -13.62 -17.76
N LYS A 191 13.97 -13.35 -18.75
CA LYS A 191 15.28 -12.74 -18.57
C LYS A 191 15.20 -11.28 -18.98
N PHE A 192 15.67 -10.39 -18.10
CA PHE A 192 15.79 -8.95 -18.29
C PHE A 192 17.27 -8.58 -18.44
N THR A 193 17.62 -7.93 -19.53
CA THR A 193 19.00 -7.51 -19.80
C THR A 193 19.02 -6.01 -20.12
N PRO A 194 19.27 -5.14 -19.11
CA PRO A 194 19.41 -3.71 -19.33
C PRO A 194 20.70 -3.37 -20.08
N ASN A 195 20.67 -2.32 -20.91
CA ASN A 195 21.86 -1.76 -21.49
C ASN A 195 22.55 -0.76 -20.53
N ASP A 196 23.72 -0.25 -20.94
CA ASP A 196 24.54 0.64 -20.09
C ASP A 196 23.87 1.99 -19.76
N ASP A 197 22.82 2.39 -20.49
CA ASP A 197 22.10 3.65 -20.25
C ASP A 197 21.02 3.53 -19.16
N VAL A 198 20.76 2.30 -18.66
CA VAL A 198 19.75 2.01 -17.64
C VAL A 198 20.36 2.12 -16.24
N LEU A 199 19.76 2.95 -15.40
CA LEU A 199 20.04 3.01 -13.97
C LEU A 199 19.23 1.95 -13.21
N GLY A 200 17.99 1.72 -13.61
CA GLY A 200 17.08 0.74 -13.04
C GLY A 200 15.81 0.59 -13.87
N TYR A 201 14.93 -0.33 -13.50
CA TYR A 201 13.68 -0.56 -14.21
C TYR A 201 12.62 -1.13 -13.29
N PHE A 202 11.36 -0.93 -13.67
CA PHE A 202 10.18 -1.50 -13.03
C PHE A 202 9.48 -2.36 -14.05
N TYR A 203 8.92 -3.49 -13.63
CA TYR A 203 8.10 -4.30 -14.52
C TYR A 203 6.94 -4.99 -13.82
N LEU A 204 5.87 -5.20 -14.59
CA LEU A 204 4.76 -6.05 -14.22
C LEU A 204 4.46 -7.02 -15.36
N VAL A 205 4.09 -8.24 -15.02
CA VAL A 205 3.58 -9.22 -15.97
C VAL A 205 2.10 -9.42 -15.72
N MET A 206 1.28 -9.05 -16.69
CA MET A 206 -0.18 -9.06 -16.55
C MET A 206 -0.83 -9.57 -17.84
N PRO A 207 -2.07 -10.12 -17.76
CA PRO A 207 -2.84 -10.40 -18.96
C PRO A 207 -2.98 -9.13 -19.83
N VAL A 208 -2.81 -9.29 -21.14
CA VAL A 208 -2.95 -8.17 -22.09
C VAL A 208 -4.36 -7.60 -22.03
N ASP A 209 -5.36 -8.48 -22.03
CA ASP A 209 -6.77 -8.14 -21.89
C ASP A 209 -7.23 -8.41 -20.46
N ASP A 210 -6.78 -7.59 -19.50
CA ASP A 210 -7.23 -7.66 -18.12
C ASP A 210 -8.40 -6.69 -17.90
N PRO A 211 -9.65 -7.18 -17.81
CA PRO A 211 -10.82 -6.33 -17.64
C PRO A 211 -10.85 -5.63 -16.28
N ASN A 212 -10.10 -6.13 -15.30
CA ASN A 212 -10.10 -5.61 -13.95
C ASN A 212 -9.02 -4.53 -13.73
N ARG A 213 -8.03 -4.41 -14.62
CA ARG A 213 -6.91 -3.48 -14.45
C ARG A 213 -7.36 -2.03 -14.27
N GLU A 214 -8.20 -1.54 -15.18
CA GLU A 214 -8.70 -0.16 -15.10
C GLU A 214 -9.56 0.06 -13.85
N MET A 215 -10.41 -0.88 -13.51
CA MET A 215 -11.23 -0.85 -12.30
C MET A 215 -10.36 -0.79 -11.03
N LEU A 216 -9.31 -1.62 -10.97
CA LEU A 216 -8.36 -1.64 -9.84
C LEU A 216 -7.60 -0.32 -9.73
N MET A 217 -7.09 0.21 -10.84
CA MET A 217 -6.42 1.52 -10.87
C MET A 217 -7.35 2.62 -10.37
N GLN A 218 -8.59 2.65 -10.86
CA GLN A 218 -9.60 3.63 -10.43
C GLN A 218 -9.96 3.47 -8.94
N MET A 219 -10.17 2.25 -8.47
CA MET A 219 -10.46 1.96 -7.06
C MET A 219 -9.30 2.38 -6.13
N MET A 220 -8.07 2.27 -6.60
CA MET A 220 -6.86 2.66 -5.86
C MET A 220 -6.51 4.14 -6.03
N GLY A 221 -7.19 4.86 -6.95
CA GLY A 221 -6.90 6.26 -7.28
C GLY A 221 -5.62 6.45 -8.09
N ILE A 222 -5.13 5.39 -8.77
CA ILE A 222 -3.91 5.43 -9.58
C ILE A 222 -4.24 6.05 -10.95
N PRO A 223 -3.56 7.13 -11.37
CA PRO A 223 -3.98 7.93 -12.51
C PRO A 223 -3.75 7.26 -13.86
N ASP A 224 -2.71 6.46 -14.01
CA ASP A 224 -2.30 5.84 -15.26
C ASP A 224 -1.47 4.57 -15.09
N LEU A 225 -1.23 3.87 -16.19
CA LEU A 225 -0.48 2.62 -16.20
C LEU A 225 0.99 2.80 -15.77
N LYS A 226 1.59 3.96 -16.01
CA LYS A 226 2.98 4.24 -15.60
C LYS A 226 3.09 4.27 -14.08
N HIS A 227 2.18 4.96 -13.38
CA HIS A 227 2.10 4.92 -11.92
C HIS A 227 1.85 3.51 -11.42
N TYR A 228 0.94 2.76 -12.07
CA TYR A 228 0.65 1.38 -11.70
C TYR A 228 1.90 0.50 -11.77
N VAL A 229 2.67 0.58 -12.87
CA VAL A 229 3.91 -0.18 -13.05
C VAL A 229 4.98 0.26 -12.05
N THR A 230 5.16 1.55 -11.81
CA THR A 230 6.20 2.05 -10.89
C THR A 230 5.90 1.78 -9.42
N ILE A 231 4.61 1.69 -9.03
CA ILE A 231 4.20 1.35 -7.66
C ILE A 231 4.36 -0.16 -7.39
N PHE A 232 3.89 -1.01 -8.31
CA PHE A 232 3.83 -2.46 -8.07
C PHE A 232 4.95 -3.25 -8.72
N GLY A 233 5.66 -2.68 -9.70
CA GLY A 233 6.75 -3.30 -10.44
C GLY A 233 8.12 -3.14 -9.78
N VAL A 234 8.19 -2.80 -8.51
CA VAL A 234 9.43 -2.72 -7.72
C VAL A 234 9.95 -4.11 -7.37
N ASP A 235 11.24 -4.22 -7.13
CA ASP A 235 11.81 -5.41 -6.50
C ASP A 235 11.18 -5.65 -5.12
N PHE A 236 10.68 -6.85 -4.90
CA PHE A 236 9.88 -7.18 -3.71
C PHE A 236 10.65 -7.00 -2.41
N ASP A 237 11.94 -7.32 -2.40
CA ASP A 237 12.77 -7.32 -1.19
C ASP A 237 13.28 -5.92 -0.86
N THR A 238 13.71 -5.18 -1.87
CA THR A 238 14.33 -3.86 -1.71
C THR A 238 13.35 -2.70 -1.74
N LYS A 239 12.15 -2.92 -2.32
CA LYS A 239 11.14 -1.88 -2.60
C LYS A 239 11.69 -0.76 -3.50
N LYS A 240 12.60 -1.09 -4.39
CA LYS A 240 13.28 -0.18 -5.32
C LYS A 240 13.15 -0.69 -6.75
N PRO A 241 13.52 0.11 -7.77
CA PRO A 241 13.68 -0.38 -9.13
C PRO A 241 14.62 -1.58 -9.18
N HIS A 242 14.36 -2.53 -10.07
CA HIS A 242 15.28 -3.61 -10.38
C HIS A 242 16.57 -3.04 -10.99
N VAL A 243 17.70 -3.67 -10.73
CA VAL A 243 19.02 -3.21 -11.20
C VAL A 243 19.80 -4.38 -11.79
N GLY A 244 20.41 -4.15 -12.94
CA GLY A 244 21.26 -5.13 -13.60
C GLY A 244 20.46 -6.25 -14.29
N GLU A 245 21.20 -7.25 -14.79
CA GLU A 245 20.60 -8.42 -15.44
C GLU A 245 19.97 -9.34 -14.38
N GLU A 246 18.75 -9.83 -14.66
CA GLU A 246 18.10 -10.83 -13.82
C GLU A 246 17.26 -11.79 -14.64
N GLU A 247 17.03 -12.98 -14.10
CA GLU A 247 16.08 -13.95 -14.63
C GLU A 247 15.06 -14.31 -13.53
N LYS A 248 13.78 -14.12 -13.84
CA LYS A 248 12.68 -14.35 -12.89
C LYS A 248 11.67 -15.34 -13.46
N GLU A 249 11.16 -16.19 -12.58
CA GLU A 249 10.02 -17.05 -12.87
C GLU A 249 8.77 -16.41 -12.26
N ILE A 250 7.85 -15.98 -13.12
CA ILE A 250 6.54 -15.43 -12.75
C ILE A 250 5.56 -16.60 -12.74
N LYS A 251 4.93 -16.84 -11.61
CA LYS A 251 4.04 -17.98 -11.34
C LYS A 251 2.59 -17.54 -11.18
N ASP A 252 1.71 -18.54 -11.10
CA ASP A 252 0.27 -18.37 -10.88
C ASP A 252 -0.44 -17.53 -11.96
N LEU A 253 0.09 -17.59 -13.18
CA LEU A 253 -0.50 -16.97 -14.35
C LEU A 253 -1.69 -17.79 -14.88
N ALA A 254 -2.62 -17.10 -15.55
CA ALA A 254 -3.72 -17.75 -16.24
C ALA A 254 -3.20 -18.59 -17.43
N SER A 255 -3.71 -19.81 -17.56
CA SER A 255 -3.33 -20.75 -18.62
C SER A 255 -3.95 -20.34 -19.97
N GLY A 256 -3.23 -20.56 -21.07
CA GLY A 256 -3.69 -20.23 -22.42
C GLY A 256 -3.95 -18.74 -22.65
N THR A 257 -3.37 -17.87 -21.82
CA THR A 257 -3.61 -16.43 -21.82
C THR A 257 -2.37 -15.69 -22.28
N GLU A 258 -2.55 -14.67 -23.12
CA GLU A 258 -1.47 -13.76 -23.50
C GLU A 258 -1.16 -12.79 -22.35
N HIS A 259 0.09 -12.79 -21.91
CA HIS A 259 0.60 -11.89 -20.90
C HIS A 259 1.60 -10.93 -21.51
N GLY A 260 1.48 -9.64 -21.18
CA GLY A 260 2.42 -8.61 -21.54
C GLY A 260 3.38 -8.31 -20.39
N VAL A 261 4.61 -7.96 -20.73
CA VAL A 261 5.58 -7.35 -19.80
C VAL A 261 5.46 -5.84 -19.94
N TYR A 262 4.94 -5.21 -18.90
CA TYR A 262 4.80 -3.75 -18.83
C TYR A 262 6.01 -3.19 -18.11
N LEU A 263 6.82 -2.40 -18.81
CA LEU A 263 8.15 -2.00 -18.38
C LEU A 263 8.26 -0.48 -18.35
N VAL A 264 8.81 0.07 -17.27
CA VAL A 264 9.25 1.46 -17.15
C VAL A 264 10.74 1.44 -16.84
N VAL A 265 11.53 2.12 -17.65
CA VAL A 265 12.99 2.18 -17.53
C VAL A 265 13.41 3.51 -16.93
N VAL A 266 14.42 3.49 -16.07
CA VAL A 266 15.02 4.66 -15.45
C VAL A 266 16.37 4.89 -16.10
N ASP A 267 16.60 6.09 -16.65
CA ASP A 267 17.89 6.49 -17.23
C ASP A 267 18.93 6.83 -16.15
N LYS A 268 20.15 7.14 -16.57
CA LYS A 268 21.25 7.48 -15.65
C LYS A 268 21.03 8.75 -14.81
N ASN A 269 20.12 9.62 -15.24
CA ASN A 269 19.74 10.82 -14.50
C ASN A 269 18.54 10.62 -13.61
N GLY A 270 17.96 9.41 -13.56
CA GLY A 270 16.77 9.09 -12.75
C GLY A 270 15.46 9.44 -13.44
N GLN A 271 15.45 9.70 -14.75
CA GLN A 271 14.22 9.97 -15.51
C GLN A 271 13.54 8.66 -15.90
N TYR A 272 12.21 8.64 -15.86
CA TYR A 272 11.39 7.49 -16.18
C TYR A 272 10.90 7.53 -17.62
N SER A 273 11.06 6.43 -18.35
CA SER A 273 10.48 6.26 -19.67
C SER A 273 8.94 6.23 -19.61
N GLU A 274 8.30 6.31 -20.77
CA GLU A 274 6.91 5.85 -20.90
C GLU A 274 6.87 4.31 -20.76
N VAL A 275 5.66 3.77 -20.51
CA VAL A 275 5.48 2.31 -20.40
C VAL A 275 5.72 1.65 -21.75
N SER A 276 6.58 0.64 -21.79
CA SER A 276 6.69 -0.29 -22.91
C SER A 276 5.87 -1.54 -22.60
N ASP A 277 5.05 -1.99 -23.55
CA ASP A 277 4.20 -3.20 -23.47
C ASP A 277 4.37 -4.11 -24.68
N SER A 278 5.50 -3.99 -25.40
CA SER A 278 5.78 -4.69 -26.64
C SER A 278 6.08 -6.17 -26.48
N ASP A 279 6.57 -6.57 -25.28
CA ASP A 279 7.02 -7.94 -25.02
C ASP A 279 5.87 -8.78 -24.45
N LYS A 280 5.43 -9.79 -25.22
CA LYS A 280 4.27 -10.61 -24.89
C LYS A 280 4.56 -12.09 -25.08
N ALA A 281 3.91 -12.92 -24.26
CA ALA A 281 3.95 -14.37 -24.43
C ALA A 281 2.62 -14.99 -23.99
N THR A 282 2.20 -16.03 -24.71
CA THR A 282 1.00 -16.80 -24.36
C THR A 282 1.41 -18.04 -23.57
N THR A 283 0.90 -18.19 -22.36
CA THR A 283 1.07 -19.40 -21.56
C THR A 283 0.47 -20.61 -22.27
N LYS A 284 1.02 -21.80 -22.05
CA LYS A 284 0.48 -23.02 -22.63
C LYS A 284 -0.91 -23.30 -22.08
N VAL A 285 -1.78 -23.84 -22.90
CA VAL A 285 -3.12 -24.29 -22.48
C VAL A 285 -2.98 -25.44 -21.49
N LEU A 286 -3.63 -25.37 -20.35
CA LEU A 286 -3.74 -26.43 -19.36
C LEU A 286 -5.10 -27.10 -19.47
N GLY A 287 -5.10 -28.41 -19.34
CA GLY A 287 -6.31 -29.22 -19.42
C GLY A 287 -6.71 -29.60 -20.83
N THR A 288 -7.77 -30.40 -20.94
CA THR A 288 -8.36 -30.89 -22.21
C THR A 288 -9.90 -30.77 -22.14
N ASP A 289 -10.57 -31.19 -23.23
CA ASP A 289 -12.04 -31.26 -23.30
C ASP A 289 -12.64 -32.49 -22.58
N LYS A 290 -11.79 -33.41 -22.11
CA LYS A 290 -12.24 -34.60 -21.41
C LYS A 290 -12.68 -34.28 -19.98
N LYS A 291 -13.39 -35.23 -19.36
CA LYS A 291 -13.80 -35.10 -17.96
C LYS A 291 -12.57 -34.92 -17.05
N ALA A 292 -12.59 -33.86 -16.29
CA ALA A 292 -11.54 -33.52 -15.34
C ALA A 292 -11.64 -34.32 -14.05
N HIS A 293 -10.49 -34.71 -13.48
CA HIS A 293 -10.39 -35.39 -12.21
C HIS A 293 -9.36 -34.77 -11.30
N ILE A 294 -9.55 -34.91 -9.97
CA ILE A 294 -8.63 -34.45 -8.97
C ILE A 294 -8.46 -35.47 -7.86
N THR A 295 -7.26 -35.57 -7.32
CA THR A 295 -6.94 -36.41 -6.16
C THR A 295 -6.56 -35.56 -5.00
N LEU A 296 -7.08 -35.88 -3.80
CA LEU A 296 -6.75 -35.22 -2.54
C LEU A 296 -5.93 -36.18 -1.67
N THR A 297 -4.85 -35.71 -1.08
CA THR A 297 -3.99 -36.50 -0.19
C THR A 297 -3.63 -35.69 1.05
N LEU A 298 -4.02 -36.18 2.24
CA LEU A 298 -3.59 -35.61 3.50
C LEU A 298 -2.11 -35.90 3.72
N LYS A 299 -1.33 -34.89 4.08
CA LYS A 299 0.10 -35.01 4.41
C LYS A 299 0.36 -34.93 5.89
N GLU A 300 -0.15 -33.91 6.54
CA GLU A 300 0.07 -33.61 7.94
C GLU A 300 -1.21 -33.04 8.55
N LYS A 301 -1.39 -33.22 9.86
CA LYS A 301 -2.43 -32.59 10.64
C LYS A 301 -1.96 -32.29 12.05
N THR A 302 -2.57 -31.31 12.66
CA THR A 302 -2.38 -30.91 14.06
C THR A 302 -3.76 -30.67 14.72
N ALA A 303 -3.75 -30.11 15.90
CA ALA A 303 -5.00 -29.68 16.55
C ALA A 303 -5.73 -28.57 15.76
N ASN A 304 -4.99 -27.68 15.08
CA ASN A 304 -5.53 -26.46 14.48
C ASN A 304 -5.18 -26.29 12.99
N SER A 305 -4.53 -27.28 12.39
CA SER A 305 -4.15 -27.19 10.98
C SER A 305 -4.17 -28.55 10.28
N ALA A 306 -4.28 -28.51 8.96
CA ALA A 306 -4.10 -29.69 8.11
C ALA A 306 -3.41 -29.28 6.80
N LYS A 307 -2.42 -30.07 6.40
CA LYS A 307 -1.69 -29.91 5.16
C LYS A 307 -2.06 -31.02 4.19
N PHE A 308 -2.49 -30.68 2.99
CA PHE A 308 -2.93 -31.63 2.00
C PHE A 308 -2.51 -31.23 0.59
N VAL A 309 -2.42 -32.22 -0.29
CA VAL A 309 -2.10 -32.03 -1.70
C VAL A 309 -3.35 -32.19 -2.54
N CYS A 310 -3.59 -31.22 -3.41
CA CYS A 310 -4.55 -31.26 -4.49
C CYS A 310 -3.80 -31.55 -5.78
N LYS A 311 -4.02 -32.72 -6.36
CA LYS A 311 -3.36 -33.15 -7.59
C LYS A 311 -4.39 -33.34 -8.68
N PRO A 312 -4.57 -32.35 -9.58
CA PRO A 312 -5.41 -32.47 -10.75
C PRO A 312 -4.78 -33.44 -11.77
N ASP A 313 -5.61 -34.03 -12.62
CA ASP A 313 -5.17 -34.81 -13.77
C ASP A 313 -4.83 -33.92 -14.99
N GLU A 314 -4.36 -34.49 -16.05
CA GLU A 314 -4.01 -33.81 -17.31
C GLU A 314 -5.20 -33.16 -18.04
N ASN A 315 -6.43 -33.52 -17.67
CA ASN A 315 -7.65 -32.98 -18.26
C ASN A 315 -8.17 -31.75 -17.51
N THR A 316 -7.66 -31.50 -16.32
CA THR A 316 -8.10 -30.41 -15.46
C THR A 316 -7.44 -29.10 -15.85
N THR A 317 -8.23 -28.07 -16.12
CA THR A 317 -7.74 -26.72 -16.35
C THR A 317 -7.58 -25.98 -15.02
N VAL A 318 -8.59 -26.03 -14.20
CA VAL A 318 -8.64 -25.40 -12.87
C VAL A 318 -9.49 -26.24 -11.91
N TYR A 319 -9.39 -25.95 -10.63
CA TYR A 319 -10.25 -26.57 -9.61
C TYR A 319 -10.52 -25.62 -8.46
N ARG A 320 -11.61 -25.84 -7.75
CA ARG A 320 -11.90 -25.20 -6.46
C ARG A 320 -11.69 -26.17 -5.31
N VAL A 321 -11.34 -25.63 -4.16
CA VAL A 321 -11.16 -26.41 -2.94
C VAL A 321 -11.66 -25.64 -1.73
N ALA A 322 -12.27 -26.34 -0.79
CA ALA A 322 -12.67 -25.77 0.50
C ALA A 322 -12.45 -26.79 1.62
N VAL A 323 -12.36 -26.31 2.86
CA VAL A 323 -12.28 -27.12 4.07
C VAL A 323 -13.44 -26.73 4.99
N LEU A 324 -14.18 -27.72 5.47
CA LEU A 324 -15.38 -27.54 6.26
C LEU A 324 -15.34 -28.46 7.48
N GLU A 325 -16.01 -28.10 8.56
CA GLU A 325 -16.39 -29.08 9.57
C GLU A 325 -17.37 -30.10 8.94
N LYS A 326 -17.13 -31.38 9.12
CA LYS A 326 -17.95 -32.44 8.51
C LYS A 326 -19.44 -32.32 8.89
N ALA A 327 -19.73 -31.88 10.10
CA ALA A 327 -21.09 -31.65 10.55
C ALA A 327 -21.87 -30.57 9.79
N LYS A 328 -21.14 -29.64 9.14
CA LYS A 328 -21.69 -28.54 8.30
C LYS A 328 -21.68 -28.88 6.80
N TYR A 329 -21.14 -30.03 6.43
CA TYR A 329 -21.01 -30.40 5.03
C TYR A 329 -22.36 -30.85 4.44
N ASN A 330 -22.72 -30.23 3.33
CA ASN A 330 -23.81 -30.65 2.46
C ASN A 330 -23.30 -30.64 1.02
N ARG A 331 -23.31 -31.80 0.37
CA ARG A 331 -22.75 -31.98 -0.97
C ARG A 331 -23.37 -31.04 -2.00
N GLU A 332 -24.70 -30.97 -2.04
CA GLU A 332 -25.42 -30.15 -3.03
C GLU A 332 -25.11 -28.65 -2.85
N VAL A 333 -25.08 -28.18 -1.61
CA VAL A 333 -24.76 -26.77 -1.28
C VAL A 333 -23.34 -26.43 -1.73
N VAL A 334 -22.36 -27.32 -1.51
CA VAL A 334 -20.96 -27.11 -1.92
C VAL A 334 -20.82 -27.15 -3.43
N GLU A 335 -21.46 -28.12 -4.11
CA GLU A 335 -21.41 -28.20 -5.57
C GLU A 335 -22.01 -26.95 -6.23
N ASN A 336 -23.14 -26.47 -5.73
CA ASN A 336 -23.75 -25.25 -6.23
C ASN A 336 -22.88 -24.02 -5.96
N ALA A 337 -22.34 -23.88 -4.75
CA ALA A 337 -21.41 -22.81 -4.42
C ALA A 337 -20.19 -22.80 -5.36
N PHE A 338 -19.60 -23.97 -5.66
CA PHE A 338 -18.47 -24.07 -6.57
C PHE A 338 -18.81 -23.70 -8.01
N LYS A 339 -20.02 -24.02 -8.47
CA LYS A 339 -20.49 -23.73 -9.84
C LYS A 339 -20.94 -22.28 -10.03
N GLU A 340 -21.58 -21.70 -9.03
CA GLU A 340 -22.22 -20.38 -9.13
C GLU A 340 -21.28 -19.23 -8.76
N THR A 341 -20.23 -19.49 -7.97
CA THR A 341 -19.25 -18.45 -7.60
C THR A 341 -18.49 -17.99 -8.85
N PRO A 342 -18.40 -16.67 -9.10
CA PRO A 342 -17.59 -16.14 -10.21
C PRO A 342 -16.13 -16.57 -10.16
N ASP A 343 -15.48 -16.65 -11.32
CA ASP A 343 -14.09 -17.10 -11.42
C ASP A 343 -13.12 -16.16 -10.71
N GLU A 344 -13.48 -14.88 -10.59
CA GLU A 344 -12.71 -13.80 -9.97
C GLU A 344 -12.89 -13.70 -8.44
N ASP A 345 -13.78 -14.53 -7.85
CA ASP A 345 -14.03 -14.46 -6.40
C ASP A 345 -12.82 -14.95 -5.61
N MET A 346 -12.21 -14.01 -4.86
CA MET A 346 -11.02 -14.28 -4.05
C MET A 346 -11.29 -15.12 -2.79
N ASN A 347 -12.54 -15.23 -2.35
CA ASN A 347 -12.90 -16.04 -1.17
C ASN A 347 -12.99 -17.54 -1.52
N LEU A 348 -13.24 -17.85 -2.79
CA LEU A 348 -13.28 -19.21 -3.29
C LEU A 348 -12.48 -19.32 -4.61
N PRO A 349 -11.16 -19.12 -4.56
CA PRO A 349 -10.32 -18.98 -5.74
C PRO A 349 -10.26 -20.27 -6.55
N LEU A 350 -9.96 -20.10 -7.84
CA LEU A 350 -9.57 -21.19 -8.74
C LEU A 350 -8.08 -21.48 -8.60
N PHE A 351 -7.74 -22.73 -8.43
CA PHE A 351 -6.37 -23.22 -8.48
C PHE A 351 -6.10 -23.95 -9.79
N ALA A 352 -4.87 -23.87 -10.28
CA ALA A 352 -4.37 -24.65 -11.40
C ALA A 352 -3.17 -25.48 -10.97
N GLU A 353 -2.86 -26.56 -11.67
CA GLU A 353 -1.75 -27.47 -11.40
C GLU A 353 -1.79 -28.09 -9.99
N GLU A 354 -0.79 -28.88 -9.64
CA GLU A 354 -0.67 -29.48 -8.32
C GLU A 354 -0.33 -28.40 -7.27
N LYS A 355 -1.12 -28.34 -6.21
CA LYS A 355 -0.87 -27.44 -5.08
C LYS A 355 -0.85 -28.20 -3.76
N THR A 356 0.09 -27.84 -2.90
CA THR A 356 0.05 -28.22 -1.49
C THR A 356 -0.57 -27.06 -0.71
N LEU A 357 -1.65 -27.34 -0.01
CA LEU A 357 -2.42 -26.37 0.75
C LEU A 357 -2.33 -26.64 2.25
N ASN A 358 -2.32 -25.60 3.04
CA ASN A 358 -2.38 -25.66 4.50
C ASN A 358 -3.64 -24.95 5.00
N ALA A 359 -4.53 -25.66 5.63
CA ALA A 359 -5.70 -25.13 6.33
C ALA A 359 -5.30 -24.81 7.76
N ASN A 360 -5.36 -23.55 8.15
CA ASN A 360 -5.07 -23.07 9.51
C ASN A 360 -6.35 -22.60 10.20
N GLY A 361 -6.41 -22.62 11.52
CA GLY A 361 -7.56 -22.18 12.28
C GLY A 361 -8.67 -23.24 12.37
N LEU A 362 -8.35 -24.50 12.20
CA LEU A 362 -9.29 -25.61 12.36
C LEU A 362 -9.68 -25.82 13.83
N THR A 363 -10.91 -26.27 14.08
CA THR A 363 -11.38 -26.63 15.41
C THR A 363 -10.70 -27.93 15.86
N PRO A 364 -10.10 -27.99 17.08
CA PRO A 364 -9.48 -29.19 17.62
C PRO A 364 -10.47 -30.33 17.85
N ASN A 365 -9.96 -31.57 17.82
CA ASN A 365 -10.71 -32.80 18.06
C ASN A 365 -12.01 -32.93 17.25
N THR A 366 -12.04 -32.31 16.07
CA THR A 366 -13.24 -32.17 15.21
C THR A 366 -13.04 -32.88 13.88
N GLU A 367 -14.07 -33.54 13.39
CA GLU A 367 -14.06 -34.11 12.04
C GLU A 367 -14.22 -32.98 11.00
N HIS A 368 -13.28 -32.98 10.05
CA HIS A 368 -13.25 -32.04 8.93
C HIS A 368 -13.29 -32.80 7.61
N ILE A 369 -13.72 -32.10 6.57
CA ILE A 369 -13.76 -32.58 5.21
C ILE A 369 -13.12 -31.55 4.28
N VAL A 370 -12.13 -31.98 3.51
CA VAL A 370 -11.64 -31.25 2.33
C VAL A 370 -12.50 -31.62 1.16
N VAL A 371 -12.99 -30.67 0.43
CA VAL A 371 -13.77 -30.86 -0.80
C VAL A 371 -13.06 -30.18 -1.95
N ALA A 372 -12.98 -30.85 -3.10
CA ALA A 372 -12.43 -30.26 -4.32
C ALA A 372 -13.24 -30.66 -5.53
N MET A 373 -13.38 -29.77 -6.50
CA MET A 373 -14.10 -30.01 -7.73
C MET A 373 -13.31 -29.46 -8.92
N PRO A 374 -12.85 -30.32 -9.83
CA PRO A 374 -12.06 -29.92 -10.99
C PRO A 374 -12.97 -29.46 -12.13
N ARG A 375 -12.41 -28.66 -13.05
CA ARG A 375 -13.09 -28.14 -14.24
C ARG A 375 -12.20 -28.32 -15.46
N ASN A 376 -12.77 -28.74 -16.57
CA ASN A 376 -12.07 -28.97 -17.83
C ASN A 376 -11.95 -27.69 -18.69
N LEU A 377 -11.35 -27.81 -19.88
CA LEU A 377 -11.15 -26.69 -20.80
C LEU A 377 -12.47 -26.10 -21.33
N LYS A 378 -13.54 -26.92 -21.44
CA LYS A 378 -14.88 -26.45 -21.81
C LYS A 378 -15.66 -25.81 -20.69
N LYS A 379 -15.02 -25.59 -19.55
CA LYS A 379 -15.64 -25.08 -18.31
C LYS A 379 -16.68 -26.03 -17.70
N GLU A 380 -16.64 -27.33 -18.05
CA GLU A 380 -17.49 -28.32 -17.44
C GLU A 380 -16.86 -28.83 -16.14
N TRP A 381 -17.66 -28.85 -15.09
CA TRP A 381 -17.22 -29.32 -13.79
C TRP A 381 -17.22 -30.85 -13.72
N GLY A 382 -16.15 -31.44 -13.20
CA GLY A 382 -16.05 -32.84 -12.86
C GLY A 382 -16.75 -33.20 -11.56
N ASP A 383 -16.49 -34.41 -11.05
CA ASP A 383 -17.09 -34.87 -9.81
C ASP A 383 -16.47 -34.15 -8.58
N LEU A 384 -17.31 -33.88 -7.58
CA LEU A 384 -16.85 -33.43 -6.28
C LEU A 384 -16.12 -34.56 -5.56
N VAL A 385 -14.85 -34.35 -5.23
CA VAL A 385 -14.00 -35.29 -4.48
C VAL A 385 -13.86 -34.80 -3.05
N THR A 386 -13.83 -35.74 -2.10
CA THR A 386 -13.77 -35.44 -0.66
C THR A 386 -12.64 -36.21 0.01
N LEU A 387 -12.04 -35.58 1.04
CA LEU A 387 -11.05 -36.17 1.92
C LEU A 387 -11.40 -35.86 3.37
N GLU A 388 -11.74 -36.87 4.14
CA GLU A 388 -12.11 -36.73 5.55
C GLU A 388 -10.89 -36.90 6.46
N PHE A 389 -10.83 -36.11 7.53
CA PHE A 389 -9.82 -36.24 8.56
C PHE A 389 -10.34 -35.68 9.89
N LYS A 390 -9.73 -36.10 10.99
CA LYS A 390 -10.02 -35.55 12.31
C LYS A 390 -8.75 -34.83 12.84
N THR A 391 -8.92 -33.58 13.30
CA THR A 391 -7.84 -32.82 13.96
C THR A 391 -7.48 -33.45 15.29
N ASP A 392 -6.25 -33.22 15.73
CA ASP A 392 -5.78 -33.70 17.03
C ASP A 392 -6.38 -32.90 18.19
N GLU A 393 -6.24 -33.40 19.42
CA GLU A 393 -6.66 -32.65 20.61
C GLU A 393 -5.73 -31.46 20.84
N GLY A 394 -6.25 -30.36 21.34
CA GLY A 394 -5.46 -29.15 21.62
C GLY A 394 -6.31 -27.96 22.03
N ALA A 395 -5.68 -26.81 22.22
CA ALA A 395 -6.37 -25.56 22.53
C ALA A 395 -7.13 -25.03 21.31
N ALA A 396 -8.18 -24.23 21.56
CA ALA A 396 -8.93 -23.57 20.50
C ALA A 396 -8.01 -22.69 19.63
N PRO A 397 -8.29 -22.55 18.32
CA PRO A 397 -7.48 -21.75 17.42
C PRO A 397 -7.56 -20.27 17.79
N GLY A 398 -6.43 -19.58 17.76
CA GLY A 398 -6.36 -18.12 17.96
C GLY A 398 -6.80 -17.29 16.75
N SER A 399 -7.16 -17.93 15.62
CA SER A 399 -7.49 -17.25 14.35
C SER A 399 -8.62 -17.96 13.61
N ALA A 400 -9.32 -17.23 12.75
CA ALA A 400 -10.29 -17.79 11.82
C ALA A 400 -9.65 -18.77 10.81
N LEU A 401 -10.47 -19.64 10.23
CA LEU A 401 -10.02 -20.59 9.19
C LEU A 401 -9.42 -19.83 7.99
N LYS A 402 -8.20 -20.23 7.62
CA LYS A 402 -7.51 -19.73 6.43
C LYS A 402 -6.94 -20.89 5.64
N LEU A 403 -7.00 -20.78 4.32
CA LEU A 403 -6.37 -21.72 3.39
C LEU A 403 -5.18 -21.02 2.72
N GLU A 404 -4.01 -21.63 2.79
CA GLU A 404 -2.77 -21.04 2.27
C GLU A 404 -2.04 -22.05 1.35
N VAL A 405 -1.40 -21.55 0.28
CA VAL A 405 -0.53 -22.35 -0.60
C VAL A 405 0.85 -22.49 0.06
N VAL A 406 1.33 -23.69 0.22
CA VAL A 406 2.65 -23.97 0.78
C VAL A 406 3.72 -23.76 -0.30
N GLY A 407 4.71 -22.90 -0.02
CA GLY A 407 5.86 -22.67 -0.91
C GLY A 407 5.81 -21.42 -1.78
N GLY A 408 4.91 -20.50 -1.50
CA GLY A 408 4.92 -19.16 -2.10
C GLY A 408 3.77 -18.90 -3.04
N GLY A 409 3.02 -17.97 -2.70
CA GLY A 409 1.86 -17.37 -3.29
C GLY A 409 0.98 -16.91 -2.14
N LYS A 410 1.08 -15.68 -1.71
CA LYS A 410 0.10 -15.13 -0.77
C LYS A 410 -1.23 -15.17 -1.49
N ILE A 411 -2.20 -15.94 -0.96
CA ILE A 411 -3.60 -15.68 -1.28
C ILE A 411 -3.83 -14.24 -0.85
N PHE A 412 -4.04 -13.35 -1.81
CA PHE A 412 -4.47 -11.99 -1.52
C PHE A 412 -5.87 -12.07 -0.89
N VAL A 413 -5.92 -12.13 0.42
CA VAL A 413 -7.08 -11.60 1.12
C VAL A 413 -7.01 -10.12 0.84
N ALA A 414 -8.04 -9.57 0.19
CA ALA A 414 -8.12 -8.13 -0.08
C ALA A 414 -7.70 -7.37 1.20
N PRO A 415 -6.72 -6.47 1.14
CA PRO A 415 -6.36 -5.71 2.31
C PRO A 415 -7.59 -4.91 2.70
N THR A 416 -8.11 -5.17 3.91
CA THR A 416 -8.82 -4.12 4.63
C THR A 416 -7.87 -2.93 4.56
N ALA A 417 -8.31 -1.86 3.91
CA ALA A 417 -7.51 -0.71 3.53
C ALA A 417 -6.60 -0.24 4.67
N THR A 418 -5.41 -0.81 4.74
CA THR A 418 -4.28 -0.19 5.41
C THR A 418 -3.68 0.74 4.36
N PRO A 419 -3.45 2.01 4.67
CA PRO A 419 -2.75 2.90 3.75
C PRO A 419 -1.44 2.22 3.35
N LEU A 420 -1.21 2.03 2.06
CA LEU A 420 0.11 1.70 1.54
C LEU A 420 1.06 2.78 2.06
N GLU A 421 2.06 2.39 2.85
CA GLU A 421 3.24 3.21 3.05
C GLU A 421 3.94 3.28 1.69
N LEU A 422 3.54 4.28 0.90
CA LEU A 422 4.24 4.62 -0.33
C LEU A 422 5.61 5.13 0.10
N THR A 423 6.64 4.40 -0.27
CA THR A 423 8.01 4.90 -0.15
C THR A 423 8.13 6.11 -1.06
N SER A 424 7.97 7.31 -0.47
CA SER A 424 8.27 8.56 -1.15
C SER A 424 9.72 8.52 -1.62
N ALA A 425 9.96 8.93 -2.86
CA ALA A 425 11.30 9.24 -3.32
C ALA A 425 11.94 10.19 -2.28
N LYS A 426 13.20 9.95 -1.92
CA LYS A 426 13.90 10.84 -0.97
C LYS A 426 13.96 12.23 -1.59
N VAL A 427 13.06 13.08 -1.14
CA VAL A 427 13.02 14.49 -1.50
C VAL A 427 14.05 15.22 -0.63
N SER A 428 14.98 15.94 -1.24
CA SER A 428 15.95 16.77 -0.54
C SER A 428 15.71 18.25 -0.83
N LEU A 429 15.84 19.06 0.20
CA LEU A 429 15.78 20.53 0.12
C LEU A 429 17.19 21.09 0.32
N GLU A 430 17.70 21.81 -0.68
CA GLU A 430 19.00 22.49 -0.61
C GLU A 430 18.79 24.00 -0.65
N LEU A 431 19.39 24.71 0.31
CA LEU A 431 19.38 26.17 0.36
C LEU A 431 20.18 26.73 -0.84
N THR A 432 19.56 27.59 -1.63
CA THR A 432 20.27 28.38 -2.63
C THR A 432 21.10 29.46 -1.93
N LYS A 433 22.40 29.51 -2.23
CA LYS A 433 23.32 30.53 -1.71
C LYS A 433 23.19 31.83 -2.46
#